data_b479004407325393103d7adf3d467fe3
#
_entry.id   b479004407325393103d7adf3d467fe3
#
_cell.length_a   1.000
_cell.length_b   1.000
_cell.length_c   1.000
_cell.angle_alpha   90.00
_cell.angle_beta   90.00
_cell.angle_gamma   90.00
#
_symmetry.space_group_name_H-M   'P 1'
#
loop_
_entity.id
_entity.type
_entity.pdbx_description
1 polymer ?
#
loop_
_entity_poly.entity_id
_entity_poly.type
_entity_poly.pdbx_seq_one_letter_code
_entity_poly.pdbx_strand_id
1 'polypeptide(L)'
;MDIPETGLKEKRVVIVGAGFAGLTLARKLSSKYFQVVLVDRNNYHQFQPLLYQVATGGLEPSSISFPLRKVFQDQKHIFIRVAEVKKVDPASNEIETSIGTIPYDYLILAHGAESNFFGNENLHHHGYSMKSVSEALLIRNTLLQNYEHALVTDDESERMALLNIVIVGGGPTGVELAGAVAEMKNKLLPKDYPELNFSTMKIYLLEAAAGLINSMSNASAIRVKSYLEKLGVEVLTGTAVSDYDGKTVYLSDQSTLQTCCLIWAAGVKGVFMEGIPSDTVVAGKRILVDSHNRIAGTSNIYALGDVACMATDHQPKGHPQVAPVAMQQAELLAANLKRLVNGQALKDFVYHDRGSMATVGRNLAVAEMGGIKFRGLTAWLIWMLVHLLSVIGLKNRMLILINWVWQYITYDQSLRLIIRPTEKRKPIALADVSPMVMGIKSSLTSNKVGRENGWECLNGI
;
A
#
# COMPACT_ATOMS: atom_id res chain seq x y z
N MET A 1 6.85 26.80 -10.63
CA MET A 1 7.15 25.84 -9.50
C MET A 1 8.55 26.16 -9.01
N ASP A 2 8.69 26.73 -7.79
CA ASP A 2 10.01 27.14 -7.30
C ASP A 2 10.79 25.95 -6.74
N ILE A 3 11.47 25.22 -7.61
CA ILE A 3 12.61 24.41 -7.25
C ILE A 3 13.83 25.24 -7.58
N PRO A 4 14.70 25.58 -6.61
CA PRO A 4 15.89 26.38 -6.88
C PRO A 4 16.69 25.81 -8.05
N GLU A 5 17.31 26.66 -8.84
CA GLU A 5 18.24 26.22 -9.87
C GLU A 5 19.39 25.43 -9.23
N THR A 6 19.89 24.42 -9.94
CA THR A 6 21.04 23.64 -9.49
C THR A 6 22.28 24.54 -9.53
N GLY A 7 23.12 24.47 -8.50
CA GLY A 7 24.44 25.06 -8.55
C GLY A 7 25.27 24.44 -9.68
N LEU A 8 26.31 25.20 -10.19
CA LEU A 8 27.15 24.83 -11.35
C LEU A 8 27.72 23.37 -11.31
N LYS A 9 27.74 22.73 -10.15
CA LYS A 9 28.28 21.35 -9.95
C LYS A 9 27.25 20.32 -9.49
N GLU A 10 26.01 20.71 -9.24
CA GLU A 10 24.98 19.82 -8.75
C GLU A 10 24.13 19.26 -9.89
N LYS A 11 23.82 17.99 -9.81
CA LYS A 11 22.92 17.29 -10.75
C LYS A 11 21.55 17.10 -10.11
N ARG A 12 20.50 17.43 -10.85
CA ARG A 12 19.13 17.23 -10.38
C ARG A 12 18.71 15.77 -10.60
N VAL A 13 18.41 15.10 -9.50
CA VAL A 13 17.85 13.74 -9.48
C VAL A 13 16.37 13.82 -9.15
N VAL A 14 15.52 13.46 -10.11
CA VAL A 14 14.08 13.36 -9.90
C VAL A 14 13.74 11.91 -9.60
N ILE A 15 13.10 11.66 -8.44
CA ILE A 15 12.67 10.32 -7.99
C ILE A 15 11.16 10.30 -7.97
N VAL A 16 10.54 9.39 -8.74
CA VAL A 16 9.11 9.19 -8.80
C VAL A 16 8.73 8.01 -7.91
N GLY A 17 8.03 8.30 -6.81
CA GLY A 17 7.62 7.33 -5.80
C GLY A 17 8.51 7.33 -4.55
N ALA A 18 7.87 7.47 -3.39
CA ALA A 18 8.49 7.45 -2.06
C ALA A 18 8.28 6.11 -1.32
N GLY A 19 8.19 5.01 -2.09
CA GLY A 19 8.20 3.64 -1.57
C GLY A 19 9.56 3.23 -1.00
N PHE A 20 9.79 1.94 -0.80
CA PHE A 20 11.05 1.42 -0.24
C PHE A 20 12.28 1.84 -1.07
N ALA A 21 12.19 1.75 -2.41
CA ALA A 21 13.30 2.13 -3.28
C ALA A 21 13.56 3.63 -3.27
N GLY A 22 12.54 4.44 -3.58
CA GLY A 22 12.71 5.90 -3.72
C GLY A 22 13.13 6.58 -2.42
N LEU A 23 12.54 6.16 -1.30
CA LEU A 23 12.92 6.67 0.03
C LEU A 23 14.39 6.31 0.38
N THR A 24 14.80 5.06 0.13
CA THR A 24 16.17 4.60 0.38
C THR A 24 17.16 5.37 -0.48
N LEU A 25 16.85 5.52 -1.76
CA LEU A 25 17.69 6.28 -2.68
C LEU A 25 17.85 7.75 -2.24
N ALA A 26 16.73 8.45 -1.98
CA ALA A 26 16.75 9.84 -1.56
C ALA A 26 17.61 10.06 -0.30
N ARG A 27 17.54 9.13 0.67
CA ARG A 27 18.36 9.19 1.90
C ARG A 27 19.84 8.93 1.69
N LYS A 28 20.24 8.25 0.60
CA LYS A 28 21.63 7.87 0.30
C LYS A 28 22.32 8.85 -0.64
N LEU A 29 21.57 9.68 -1.37
CA LEU A 29 22.15 10.69 -2.28
C LEU A 29 22.78 11.83 -1.48
N SER A 30 24.02 12.17 -1.87
CA SER A 30 24.81 13.20 -1.18
C SER A 30 24.48 14.60 -1.68
N SER A 31 24.25 15.53 -0.77
CA SER A 31 24.07 16.97 -1.06
C SER A 31 25.26 17.62 -1.77
N LYS A 32 26.43 16.99 -1.72
CA LYS A 32 27.64 17.49 -2.42
C LYS A 32 27.52 17.43 -3.96
N TYR A 33 26.71 16.48 -4.46
CA TYR A 33 26.64 16.18 -5.90
C TYR A 33 25.23 16.32 -6.47
N PHE A 34 24.21 16.23 -5.61
CA PHE A 34 22.83 16.07 -6.08
C PHE A 34 21.86 17.01 -5.36
N GLN A 35 21.01 17.62 -6.16
CA GLN A 35 19.74 18.17 -5.75
C GLN A 35 18.66 17.09 -6.01
N VAL A 36 17.90 16.70 -5.01
CA VAL A 36 16.91 15.64 -5.12
C VAL A 36 15.50 16.23 -5.13
N VAL A 37 14.68 15.87 -6.12
CA VAL A 37 13.25 16.16 -6.17
C VAL A 37 12.50 14.84 -6.04
N LEU A 38 11.89 14.61 -4.87
CA LEU A 38 11.09 13.43 -4.59
C LEU A 38 9.62 13.74 -4.88
N VAL A 39 9.06 13.07 -5.88
CA VAL A 39 7.67 13.24 -6.32
C VAL A 39 6.87 12.01 -5.92
N ASP A 40 5.80 12.19 -5.17
CA ASP A 40 4.85 11.12 -4.83
C ASP A 40 3.44 11.68 -4.77
N ARG A 41 2.43 10.88 -5.10
CA ARG A 41 1.01 11.27 -4.96
C ARG A 41 0.57 11.42 -3.50
N ASN A 42 1.30 10.77 -2.58
CA ASN A 42 1.08 10.87 -1.14
C ASN A 42 2.18 11.72 -0.48
N ASN A 43 1.86 12.36 0.63
CA ASN A 43 2.82 13.11 1.43
C ASN A 43 3.55 12.24 2.47
N TYR A 44 3.39 10.92 2.41
CA TYR A 44 3.93 9.95 3.37
C TYR A 44 4.49 8.70 2.70
N HIS A 45 5.46 8.10 3.34
CA HIS A 45 5.90 6.73 3.10
C HIS A 45 5.04 5.78 3.94
N GLN A 46 4.67 4.62 3.40
CA GLN A 46 3.92 3.59 4.10
C GLN A 46 4.71 2.28 4.21
N PHE A 47 4.66 1.66 5.38
CA PHE A 47 5.29 0.36 5.62
C PHE A 47 4.29 -0.76 5.27
N GLN A 48 4.24 -1.13 3.99
CA GLN A 48 3.26 -2.05 3.41
C GLN A 48 3.15 -3.42 4.13
N PRO A 49 4.23 -4.04 4.66
CA PRO A 49 4.11 -5.35 5.32
C PRO A 49 3.16 -5.39 6.51
N LEU A 50 2.80 -4.26 7.09
CA LEU A 50 1.88 -4.19 8.23
C LEU A 50 0.48 -3.67 7.86
N LEU A 51 0.14 -3.54 6.55
CA LEU A 51 -1.19 -3.10 6.10
C LEU A 51 -2.30 -4.03 6.58
N TYR A 52 -2.07 -5.33 6.63
CA TYR A 52 -3.07 -6.29 7.10
C TYR A 52 -3.48 -6.03 8.57
N GLN A 53 -2.58 -5.54 9.42
CA GLN A 53 -2.91 -5.16 10.80
C GLN A 53 -3.75 -3.88 10.86
N VAL A 54 -3.60 -2.96 9.91
CA VAL A 54 -4.51 -1.81 9.77
C VAL A 54 -5.89 -2.27 9.28
N ALA A 55 -5.92 -3.17 8.30
CA ALA A 55 -7.16 -3.73 7.75
C ALA A 55 -7.99 -4.52 8.78
N THR A 56 -7.35 -5.08 9.81
CA THR A 56 -8.01 -5.83 10.89
C THR A 56 -8.12 -5.06 12.20
N GLY A 57 -7.80 -3.74 12.21
CA GLY A 57 -7.89 -2.90 13.40
C GLY A 57 -6.81 -3.14 14.45
N GLY A 58 -5.73 -3.86 14.10
CA GLY A 58 -4.62 -4.15 15.00
C GLY A 58 -3.60 -3.00 15.15
N LEU A 59 -3.46 -2.14 14.15
CA LEU A 59 -2.57 -0.99 14.19
C LEU A 59 -3.23 0.27 13.66
N GLU A 60 -2.85 1.41 14.24
CA GLU A 60 -3.19 2.72 13.70
C GLU A 60 -2.48 2.97 12.35
N PRO A 61 -3.17 3.56 11.36
CA PRO A 61 -2.56 3.96 10.09
C PRO A 61 -1.31 4.81 10.27
N SER A 62 -1.33 5.71 11.25
CA SER A 62 -0.22 6.61 11.58
C SER A 62 1.02 5.89 12.14
N SER A 63 0.87 4.67 12.66
CA SER A 63 2.00 3.88 13.16
C SER A 63 2.88 3.35 12.03
N ILE A 64 2.30 3.12 10.84
CA ILE A 64 2.99 2.59 9.67
C ILE A 64 3.14 3.58 8.52
N SER A 65 2.71 4.84 8.72
CA SER A 65 2.80 5.92 7.74
C SER A 65 3.68 7.06 8.26
N PHE A 66 4.63 7.51 7.43
CA PHE A 66 5.66 8.47 7.85
C PHE A 66 5.64 9.68 6.93
N PRO A 67 5.29 10.89 7.43
CA PRO A 67 5.29 12.09 6.61
C PRO A 67 6.68 12.35 6.01
N LEU A 68 6.75 12.45 4.68
CA LEU A 68 8.03 12.62 3.96
C LEU A 68 8.78 13.85 4.42
N ARG A 69 8.09 14.97 4.64
CA ARG A 69 8.71 16.22 5.13
C ARG A 69 9.36 16.06 6.49
N LYS A 70 8.83 15.16 7.35
CA LYS A 70 9.45 14.85 8.63
C LYS A 70 10.66 13.94 8.49
N VAL A 71 10.62 13.00 7.53
CA VAL A 71 11.77 12.12 7.25
C VAL A 71 12.98 12.90 6.76
N PHE A 72 12.76 13.98 6.00
CA PHE A 72 13.78 14.77 5.34
C PHE A 72 13.94 16.21 5.88
N GLN A 73 13.39 16.52 7.08
CA GLN A 73 13.38 17.90 7.62
C GLN A 73 14.74 18.56 7.70
N ASP A 74 15.80 17.77 7.96
CA ASP A 74 17.18 18.28 8.11
C ASP A 74 18.01 18.18 6.81
N GLN A 75 17.39 17.77 5.69
CA GLN A 75 18.07 17.57 4.40
C GLN A 75 17.65 18.63 3.38
N LYS A 76 18.34 19.80 3.40
CA LYS A 76 18.00 20.98 2.59
C LYS A 76 18.08 20.77 1.08
N HIS A 77 18.80 19.73 0.61
CA HIS A 77 18.94 19.39 -0.80
C HIS A 77 17.82 18.51 -1.35
N ILE A 78 16.85 18.09 -0.49
CA ILE A 78 15.72 17.25 -0.88
C ILE A 78 14.44 18.07 -0.90
N PHE A 79 13.84 18.17 -2.09
CA PHE A 79 12.59 18.87 -2.35
C PHE A 79 11.46 17.87 -2.56
N ILE A 80 10.44 17.91 -1.72
CA ILE A 80 9.29 17.01 -1.81
C ILE A 80 8.18 17.72 -2.58
N ARG A 81 7.62 17.02 -3.57
CA ARG A 81 6.44 17.43 -4.33
C ARG A 81 5.36 16.36 -4.25
N VAL A 82 4.19 16.77 -3.77
CA VAL A 82 3.00 15.90 -3.77
C VAL A 82 2.30 16.13 -5.10
N ALA A 83 2.47 15.17 -6.01
CA ALA A 83 1.96 15.27 -7.38
C ALA A 83 1.85 13.89 -8.03
N GLU A 84 0.99 13.79 -9.01
CA GLU A 84 0.92 12.65 -9.92
C GLU A 84 1.79 12.93 -11.14
N VAL A 85 2.67 12.00 -11.49
CA VAL A 85 3.46 12.04 -12.74
C VAL A 85 2.61 11.43 -13.84
N LYS A 86 2.40 12.20 -14.91
CA LYS A 86 1.56 11.80 -16.04
C LYS A 86 2.38 11.21 -17.17
N LYS A 87 3.51 11.86 -17.48
CA LYS A 87 4.32 11.54 -18.64
C LYS A 87 5.80 11.84 -18.39
N VAL A 88 6.67 11.09 -19.02
CA VAL A 88 8.11 11.36 -19.14
C VAL A 88 8.39 11.88 -20.56
N ASP A 89 9.16 12.93 -20.68
CA ASP A 89 9.72 13.37 -21.97
C ASP A 89 11.26 13.18 -21.94
N PRO A 90 11.74 12.06 -22.49
CA PRO A 90 13.19 11.80 -22.51
C PRO A 90 13.97 12.76 -23.43
N ALA A 91 13.31 13.38 -24.43
CA ALA A 91 13.99 14.27 -25.37
C ALA A 91 14.33 15.61 -24.74
N SER A 92 13.44 16.16 -23.91
CA SER A 92 13.66 17.39 -23.15
C SER A 92 14.26 17.16 -21.76
N ASN A 93 14.39 15.91 -21.30
CA ASN A 93 14.73 15.53 -19.93
C ASN A 93 13.79 16.15 -18.89
N GLU A 94 12.49 16.00 -19.09
CA GLU A 94 11.45 16.54 -18.22
C GLU A 94 10.39 15.49 -17.88
N ILE A 95 9.75 15.67 -16.73
CA ILE A 95 8.51 14.96 -16.42
C ILE A 95 7.32 15.93 -16.35
N GLU A 96 6.20 15.54 -16.92
CA GLU A 96 4.91 16.23 -16.75
C GLU A 96 4.21 15.70 -15.51
N THR A 97 3.75 16.61 -14.65
CA THR A 97 3.05 16.28 -13.42
C THR A 97 1.73 17.02 -13.30
N SER A 98 0.89 16.64 -12.34
CA SER A 98 -0.36 17.37 -12.01
C SER A 98 -0.16 18.81 -11.54
N ILE A 99 1.09 19.22 -11.25
CA ILE A 99 1.44 20.56 -10.77
C ILE A 99 2.42 21.32 -11.70
N GLY A 100 2.63 20.82 -12.91
CA GLY A 100 3.52 21.38 -13.93
C GLY A 100 4.73 20.49 -14.23
N THR A 101 5.65 20.99 -15.03
CA THR A 101 6.81 20.26 -15.55
C THR A 101 8.01 20.36 -14.59
N ILE A 102 8.79 19.28 -14.47
CA ILE A 102 10.02 19.22 -13.65
C ILE A 102 11.16 18.69 -14.51
N PRO A 103 12.22 19.49 -14.75
CA PRO A 103 13.41 19.04 -15.47
C PRO A 103 14.31 18.18 -14.59
N TYR A 104 15.06 17.25 -15.20
CA TYR A 104 16.00 16.36 -14.52
C TYR A 104 17.32 16.18 -15.28
N ASP A 105 18.40 15.94 -14.55
CA ASP A 105 19.62 15.33 -15.11
C ASP A 105 19.53 13.80 -15.05
N TYR A 106 18.95 13.26 -13.98
CA TYR A 106 18.68 11.83 -13.79
C TYR A 106 17.24 11.62 -13.33
N LEU A 107 16.54 10.72 -13.99
CA LEU A 107 15.18 10.30 -13.61
C LEU A 107 15.19 8.89 -13.06
N ILE A 108 14.54 8.69 -11.89
CA ILE A 108 14.41 7.38 -11.27
C ILE A 108 12.93 7.03 -11.07
N LEU A 109 12.48 6.00 -11.76
CA LEU A 109 11.14 5.45 -11.62
C LEU A 109 11.12 4.43 -10.49
N ALA A 110 10.55 4.80 -9.34
CA ALA A 110 10.43 3.98 -8.13
C ALA A 110 8.99 3.93 -7.60
N HIS A 111 8.01 4.11 -8.50
CA HIS A 111 6.58 4.22 -8.18
C HIS A 111 5.91 2.88 -7.86
N GLY A 112 6.66 1.77 -7.92
CA GLY A 112 6.22 0.47 -7.45
C GLY A 112 5.25 -0.24 -8.38
N ALA A 113 4.28 -0.94 -7.79
CA ALA A 113 3.32 -1.77 -8.49
C ALA A 113 1.91 -1.59 -7.91
N GLU A 114 0.90 -1.88 -8.69
CA GLU A 114 -0.52 -1.94 -8.30
C GLU A 114 -1.03 -3.38 -8.28
N SER A 115 -2.22 -3.61 -7.73
CA SER A 115 -2.87 -4.93 -7.74
C SER A 115 -3.19 -5.36 -9.17
N ASN A 116 -2.93 -6.63 -9.47
CA ASN A 116 -3.20 -7.20 -10.78
C ASN A 116 -4.48 -8.04 -10.73
N PHE A 117 -5.54 -7.56 -11.34
CA PHE A 117 -6.81 -8.27 -11.50
C PHE A 117 -6.88 -9.09 -12.79
N PHE A 118 -5.74 -9.27 -13.50
CA PHE A 118 -5.59 -10.07 -14.71
C PHE A 118 -6.58 -9.70 -15.84
N GLY A 119 -7.01 -8.45 -15.90
CA GLY A 119 -7.95 -7.94 -16.91
C GLY A 119 -9.42 -8.21 -16.62
N ASN A 120 -9.75 -8.76 -15.44
CA ASN A 120 -11.14 -8.93 -15.04
C ASN A 120 -11.68 -7.65 -14.41
N GLU A 121 -12.59 -6.97 -15.10
CA GLU A 121 -13.18 -5.69 -14.70
C GLU A 121 -14.13 -5.85 -13.49
N ASN A 122 -14.87 -6.96 -13.36
CA ASN A 122 -15.75 -7.21 -12.24
C ASN A 122 -14.93 -7.37 -10.95
N LEU A 123 -13.85 -8.16 -10.99
CA LEU A 123 -12.90 -8.28 -9.88
C LEU A 123 -12.26 -6.93 -9.51
N HIS A 124 -11.93 -6.11 -10.50
CA HIS A 124 -11.39 -4.78 -10.28
C HIS A 124 -12.41 -3.83 -9.63
N HIS A 125 -13.67 -3.93 -10.03
CA HIS A 125 -14.74 -3.05 -9.55
C HIS A 125 -15.23 -3.43 -8.14
N HIS A 126 -15.40 -4.72 -7.90
CA HIS A 126 -16.03 -5.22 -6.67
C HIS A 126 -15.04 -5.74 -5.62
N GLY A 127 -13.84 -6.16 -6.03
CA GLY A 127 -12.81 -6.70 -5.13
C GLY A 127 -12.02 -5.59 -4.41
N TYR A 128 -11.62 -5.87 -3.17
CA TYR A 128 -10.81 -4.95 -2.37
C TYR A 128 -9.34 -5.31 -2.48
N SER A 129 -8.50 -4.37 -2.97
CA SER A 129 -7.05 -4.51 -2.95
C SER A 129 -6.44 -4.01 -1.62
N MET A 130 -5.19 -4.41 -1.33
CA MET A 130 -4.50 -4.01 -0.10
C MET A 130 -3.04 -3.61 -0.38
N LYS A 131 -2.84 -2.52 -1.12
CA LYS A 131 -1.52 -1.96 -1.45
C LYS A 131 -1.25 -0.61 -0.79
N SER A 132 -2.27 -0.01 -0.20
CA SER A 132 -2.19 1.30 0.45
C SER A 132 -2.92 1.33 1.79
N VAL A 133 -2.59 2.33 2.61
CA VAL A 133 -3.27 2.58 3.88
C VAL A 133 -4.76 2.87 3.67
N SER A 134 -5.10 3.61 2.60
CA SER A 134 -6.50 3.92 2.28
C SER A 134 -7.30 2.66 1.95
N GLU A 135 -6.71 1.72 1.19
CA GLU A 135 -7.33 0.43 0.88
C GLU A 135 -7.46 -0.45 2.13
N ALA A 136 -6.45 -0.49 3.00
CA ALA A 136 -6.53 -1.21 4.27
C ALA A 136 -7.64 -0.66 5.18
N LEU A 137 -7.80 0.68 5.22
CA LEU A 137 -8.91 1.33 5.93
C LEU A 137 -10.27 1.03 5.30
N LEU A 138 -10.34 0.98 3.98
CA LEU A 138 -11.56 0.60 3.27
C LEU A 138 -11.99 -0.83 3.62
N ILE A 139 -11.04 -1.79 3.60
CA ILE A 139 -11.31 -3.17 4.04
C ILE A 139 -11.82 -3.18 5.47
N ARG A 140 -11.15 -2.49 6.41
CA ARG A 140 -11.61 -2.42 7.81
C ARG A 140 -13.02 -1.89 7.93
N ASN A 141 -13.31 -0.78 7.26
CA ASN A 141 -14.64 -0.17 7.29
C ASN A 141 -15.70 -1.10 6.71
N THR A 142 -15.40 -1.79 5.60
CA THR A 142 -16.31 -2.76 4.96
C THR A 142 -16.61 -3.92 5.90
N LEU A 143 -15.59 -4.51 6.51
CA LEU A 143 -15.79 -5.62 7.45
C LEU A 143 -16.71 -5.22 8.60
N LEU A 144 -16.44 -4.08 9.23
CA LEU A 144 -17.27 -3.59 10.34
C LEU A 144 -18.69 -3.25 9.89
N GLN A 145 -18.87 -2.60 8.73
CA GLN A 145 -20.20 -2.30 8.19
C GLN A 145 -20.99 -3.58 7.86
N ASN A 146 -20.33 -4.60 7.33
CA ASN A 146 -20.97 -5.88 7.06
C ASN A 146 -21.47 -6.53 8.34
N TYR A 147 -20.72 -6.45 9.46
CA TYR A 147 -21.19 -6.98 10.76
C TYR A 147 -22.40 -6.19 11.28
N GLU A 148 -22.38 -4.86 11.17
CA GLU A 148 -23.55 -4.03 11.54
C GLU A 148 -24.79 -4.36 10.68
N HIS A 149 -24.61 -4.59 9.37
CA HIS A 149 -25.72 -5.00 8.49
C HIS A 149 -26.22 -6.41 8.80
N ALA A 150 -25.31 -7.32 9.16
CA ALA A 150 -25.68 -8.69 9.53
C ALA A 150 -26.56 -8.76 10.80
N LEU A 151 -26.51 -7.75 11.67
CA LEU A 151 -27.39 -7.63 12.84
C LEU A 151 -28.83 -7.34 12.47
N VAL A 152 -29.06 -6.60 11.39
CA VAL A 152 -30.39 -6.04 11.05
C VAL A 152 -31.07 -6.73 9.86
N THR A 153 -30.37 -7.60 9.12
CA THR A 153 -31.00 -8.37 8.03
C THR A 153 -31.78 -9.58 8.55
N ASP A 154 -32.99 -9.79 8.01
CA ASP A 154 -33.79 -10.97 8.29
C ASP A 154 -33.49 -12.15 7.36
N ASP A 155 -32.78 -11.90 6.23
CA ASP A 155 -32.37 -12.93 5.27
C ASP A 155 -31.11 -13.64 5.73
N GLU A 156 -31.22 -14.92 6.06
CA GLU A 156 -30.08 -15.74 6.51
C GLU A 156 -29.02 -15.92 5.43
N SER A 157 -29.40 -15.99 4.15
CA SER A 157 -28.45 -16.08 3.04
C SER A 157 -27.63 -14.79 2.90
N GLU A 158 -28.30 -13.63 3.03
CA GLU A 158 -27.64 -12.33 3.04
C GLU A 158 -26.73 -12.18 4.26
N ARG A 159 -27.21 -12.58 5.45
CA ARG A 159 -26.40 -12.58 6.68
C ARG A 159 -25.14 -13.39 6.51
N MET A 160 -25.22 -14.57 5.94
CA MET A 160 -24.05 -15.41 5.65
C MET A 160 -23.09 -14.76 4.65
N ALA A 161 -23.61 -14.13 3.59
CA ALA A 161 -22.77 -13.40 2.63
C ALA A 161 -22.05 -12.20 3.26
N LEU A 162 -22.70 -11.49 4.19
CA LEU A 162 -22.10 -10.38 4.94
C LEU A 162 -21.01 -10.84 5.90
N LEU A 163 -21.18 -12.01 6.52
CA LEU A 163 -20.21 -12.55 7.47
C LEU A 163 -19.02 -13.24 6.80
N ASN A 164 -19.22 -13.89 5.64
CA ASN A 164 -18.16 -14.61 4.96
C ASN A 164 -17.12 -13.68 4.35
N ILE A 165 -15.86 -14.11 4.42
CA ILE A 165 -14.72 -13.36 3.85
C ILE A 165 -13.96 -14.28 2.92
N VAL A 166 -13.70 -13.80 1.70
CA VAL A 166 -12.88 -14.50 0.71
C VAL A 166 -11.60 -13.70 0.47
N ILE A 167 -10.46 -14.34 0.72
CA ILE A 167 -9.11 -13.79 0.47
C ILE A 167 -8.50 -14.56 -0.69
N VAL A 168 -8.05 -13.85 -1.72
CA VAL A 168 -7.47 -14.44 -2.94
C VAL A 168 -5.98 -14.15 -3.00
N GLY A 169 -5.19 -15.22 -3.06
CA GLY A 169 -3.72 -15.18 -3.11
C GLY A 169 -3.08 -15.77 -1.86
N GLY A 170 -2.40 -16.91 -2.04
CA GLY A 170 -1.72 -17.66 -0.98
C GLY A 170 -0.29 -17.20 -0.68
N GLY A 171 0.09 -16.00 -1.13
CA GLY A 171 1.35 -15.35 -0.75
C GLY A 171 1.36 -14.86 0.71
N PRO A 172 2.49 -14.27 1.19
CA PRO A 172 2.59 -13.78 2.57
C PRO A 172 1.44 -12.83 2.97
N THR A 173 1.08 -11.90 2.11
CA THR A 173 0.00 -10.92 2.38
C THR A 173 -1.34 -11.59 2.64
N GLY A 174 -1.76 -12.54 1.79
CA GLY A 174 -3.04 -13.22 1.97
C GLY A 174 -3.03 -14.16 3.19
N VAL A 175 -1.93 -14.84 3.42
CA VAL A 175 -1.73 -15.71 4.61
C VAL A 175 -1.81 -14.90 5.91
N GLU A 176 -1.11 -13.77 5.99
CA GLU A 176 -1.09 -12.89 7.16
C GLU A 176 -2.46 -12.27 7.43
N LEU A 177 -3.14 -11.84 6.37
CA LEU A 177 -4.50 -11.31 6.47
C LEU A 177 -5.50 -12.38 6.91
N ALA A 178 -5.45 -13.58 6.30
CA ALA A 178 -6.37 -14.68 6.65
C ALA A 178 -6.22 -15.09 8.12
N GLY A 179 -5.00 -15.17 8.60
CA GLY A 179 -4.71 -15.45 10.00
C GLY A 179 -5.22 -14.35 10.94
N ALA A 180 -4.99 -13.08 10.60
CA ALA A 180 -5.45 -11.95 11.41
C ALA A 180 -6.98 -11.85 11.47
N VAL A 181 -7.68 -12.08 10.34
CA VAL A 181 -9.15 -12.14 10.30
C VAL A 181 -9.68 -13.34 11.12
N ALA A 182 -9.00 -14.50 11.06
CA ALA A 182 -9.38 -15.65 11.86
C ALA A 182 -9.19 -15.41 13.37
N GLU A 183 -8.12 -14.73 13.79
CA GLU A 183 -7.95 -14.31 15.19
C GLU A 183 -9.04 -13.32 15.62
N MET A 184 -9.42 -12.39 14.74
CA MET A 184 -10.51 -11.45 15.00
C MET A 184 -11.84 -12.19 15.17
N LYS A 185 -12.19 -13.11 14.26
CA LYS A 185 -13.37 -13.99 14.36
C LYS A 185 -13.41 -14.75 15.68
N ASN A 186 -12.30 -15.36 16.08
CA ASN A 186 -12.27 -16.27 17.22
C ASN A 186 -12.19 -15.57 18.58
N LYS A 187 -11.67 -14.33 18.66
CA LYS A 187 -11.32 -13.69 19.93
C LYS A 187 -12.01 -12.34 20.19
N LEU A 188 -12.35 -11.62 19.14
CA LEU A 188 -12.83 -10.23 19.23
C LEU A 188 -14.32 -10.12 18.88
N LEU A 189 -14.70 -10.57 17.70
CA LEU A 189 -16.06 -10.39 17.18
C LEU A 189 -17.15 -10.95 18.10
N PRO A 190 -16.98 -12.14 18.76
CA PRO A 190 -18.01 -12.64 19.69
C PRO A 190 -18.21 -11.76 20.94
N LYS A 191 -17.25 -10.88 21.26
CA LYS A 191 -17.38 -9.93 22.37
C LYS A 191 -18.05 -8.65 21.94
N ASP A 192 -17.75 -8.19 20.70
CA ASP A 192 -18.29 -6.94 20.17
C ASP A 192 -19.72 -7.10 19.64
N TYR A 193 -20.05 -8.29 19.09
CA TYR A 193 -21.33 -8.63 18.46
C TYR A 193 -21.89 -9.94 19.05
N PRO A 194 -22.29 -9.96 20.33
CA PRO A 194 -22.79 -11.17 21.00
C PRO A 194 -24.07 -11.73 20.39
N GLU A 195 -24.79 -10.91 19.61
CA GLU A 195 -26.03 -11.31 18.91
C GLU A 195 -25.74 -12.13 17.64
N LEU A 196 -24.52 -12.05 17.06
CA LEU A 196 -24.16 -12.76 15.86
C LEU A 196 -23.49 -14.11 16.16
N ASN A 197 -23.91 -15.13 15.42
CA ASN A 197 -23.28 -16.44 15.53
C ASN A 197 -22.06 -16.57 14.60
N PHE A 198 -20.87 -16.24 15.09
CA PHE A 198 -19.64 -16.33 14.31
C PHE A 198 -19.18 -17.77 14.03
N SER A 199 -19.81 -18.81 14.60
CA SER A 199 -19.47 -20.18 14.24
C SER A 199 -19.84 -20.51 12.78
N THR A 200 -20.84 -19.83 12.24
CA THR A 200 -21.31 -19.99 10.84
C THR A 200 -20.48 -19.18 9.85
N MET A 201 -19.76 -18.11 10.30
CA MET A 201 -18.89 -17.32 9.46
C MET A 201 -17.77 -18.16 8.86
N LYS A 202 -17.55 -18.05 7.55
CA LYS A 202 -16.48 -18.72 6.82
C LYS A 202 -15.40 -17.72 6.38
N ILE A 203 -14.15 -18.14 6.50
CA ILE A 203 -13.00 -17.41 5.99
C ILE A 203 -12.32 -18.34 4.99
N TYR A 204 -12.29 -17.92 3.71
CA TYR A 204 -11.68 -18.68 2.64
C TYR A 204 -10.36 -18.04 2.24
N LEU A 205 -9.31 -18.84 2.09
CA LEU A 205 -8.07 -18.45 1.42
C LEU A 205 -7.92 -19.26 0.13
N LEU A 206 -8.04 -18.58 -1.01
CA LEU A 206 -7.97 -19.17 -2.33
C LEU A 206 -6.58 -18.95 -2.93
N GLU A 207 -5.98 -20.00 -3.49
CA GLU A 207 -4.71 -19.94 -4.20
C GLU A 207 -4.78 -20.78 -5.48
N ALA A 208 -4.46 -20.16 -6.62
CA ALA A 208 -4.49 -20.83 -7.91
C ALA A 208 -3.38 -21.90 -8.03
N ALA A 209 -2.25 -21.70 -7.38
CA ALA A 209 -1.17 -22.67 -7.35
C ALA A 209 -1.47 -23.82 -6.36
N ALA A 210 -0.74 -24.92 -6.50
CA ALA A 210 -0.90 -26.12 -5.65
C ALA A 210 -0.50 -25.90 -4.17
N GLY A 211 0.23 -24.83 -3.85
CA GLY A 211 0.72 -24.56 -2.49
C GLY A 211 0.70 -23.10 -2.11
N LEU A 212 0.72 -22.84 -0.80
CA LEU A 212 0.86 -21.48 -0.24
C LEU A 212 2.32 -21.06 -0.21
N ILE A 213 2.58 -19.73 -0.10
CA ILE A 213 3.92 -19.13 0.09
C ILE A 213 5.01 -19.79 -0.78
N ASN A 214 4.75 -19.90 -2.08
CA ASN A 214 5.62 -20.61 -3.05
C ASN A 214 7.07 -20.10 -3.12
N SER A 215 7.38 -18.95 -2.50
CA SER A 215 8.74 -18.44 -2.32
C SER A 215 9.51 -19.11 -1.18
N MET A 216 8.87 -19.97 -0.39
CA MET A 216 9.46 -20.70 0.75
C MET A 216 9.45 -22.20 0.48
N SER A 217 10.09 -22.96 1.35
CA SER A 217 10.13 -24.42 1.22
C SER A 217 8.75 -25.07 1.40
N ASN A 218 8.55 -26.23 0.78
CA ASN A 218 7.32 -27.01 0.92
C ASN A 218 6.99 -27.34 2.40
N ALA A 219 8.00 -27.56 3.24
CA ALA A 219 7.80 -27.79 4.68
C ALA A 219 7.18 -26.58 5.38
N SER A 220 7.58 -25.36 5.01
CA SER A 220 6.96 -24.11 5.51
C SER A 220 5.55 -23.92 4.95
N ALA A 221 5.32 -24.22 3.67
CA ALA A 221 4.00 -24.17 3.04
C ALA A 221 2.97 -25.07 3.74
N ILE A 222 3.33 -26.33 3.96
CA ILE A 222 2.51 -27.31 4.70
C ILE A 222 2.22 -26.81 6.12
N ARG A 223 3.20 -26.24 6.78
CA ARG A 223 3.05 -25.73 8.15
C ARG A 223 2.09 -24.54 8.20
N VAL A 224 2.22 -23.59 7.27
CA VAL A 224 1.32 -22.42 7.16
C VAL A 224 -0.11 -22.86 6.92
N LYS A 225 -0.35 -23.79 5.98
CA LYS A 225 -1.66 -24.37 5.73
C LYS A 225 -2.26 -24.97 7.01
N SER A 226 -1.50 -25.82 7.70
CA SER A 226 -1.91 -26.42 8.97
C SER A 226 -2.23 -25.38 10.06
N TYR A 227 -1.51 -24.26 10.11
CA TYR A 227 -1.80 -23.18 11.07
C TYR A 227 -3.11 -22.45 10.73
N LEU A 228 -3.35 -22.13 9.46
CA LEU A 228 -4.57 -21.50 8.99
C LEU A 228 -5.81 -22.38 9.26
N GLU A 229 -5.71 -23.67 8.89
CA GLU A 229 -6.79 -24.63 9.11
C GLU A 229 -7.14 -24.79 10.61
N LYS A 230 -6.13 -24.78 11.50
CA LYS A 230 -6.34 -24.78 12.96
C LYS A 230 -7.02 -23.53 13.48
N LEU A 231 -6.85 -22.39 12.80
CA LEU A 231 -7.56 -21.15 13.13
C LEU A 231 -8.98 -21.11 12.55
N GLY A 232 -9.38 -22.11 11.75
CA GLY A 232 -10.70 -22.19 11.13
C GLY A 232 -10.78 -21.46 9.77
N VAL A 233 -9.64 -21.30 9.06
CA VAL A 233 -9.61 -20.82 7.68
C VAL A 233 -9.75 -22.02 6.74
N GLU A 234 -10.65 -21.93 5.78
CA GLU A 234 -10.80 -22.90 4.69
C GLU A 234 -9.80 -22.55 3.58
N VAL A 235 -8.77 -23.40 3.42
CA VAL A 235 -7.67 -23.19 2.46
C VAL A 235 -7.89 -24.01 1.19
N LEU A 236 -8.20 -23.34 0.09
CA LEU A 236 -8.43 -23.95 -1.23
C LEU A 236 -7.26 -23.64 -2.15
N THR A 237 -6.38 -24.62 -2.34
CA THR A 237 -5.24 -24.55 -3.28
C THR A 237 -5.57 -25.23 -4.61
N GLY A 238 -4.94 -24.83 -5.71
CA GLY A 238 -5.29 -25.29 -7.06
C GLY A 238 -6.61 -24.73 -7.57
N THR A 239 -7.14 -23.68 -6.91
CA THR A 239 -8.45 -23.10 -7.20
C THR A 239 -8.30 -21.61 -7.52
N ALA A 240 -8.58 -21.23 -8.76
CA ALA A 240 -8.56 -19.85 -9.19
C ALA A 240 -9.95 -19.22 -9.09
N VAL A 241 -10.00 -17.91 -8.82
CA VAL A 241 -11.22 -17.12 -8.98
C VAL A 241 -11.35 -16.71 -10.43
N SER A 242 -12.50 -17.02 -11.02
CA SER A 242 -12.81 -16.65 -12.41
C SER A 242 -13.55 -15.32 -12.50
N ASP A 243 -14.44 -15.02 -11.54
CA ASP A 243 -15.21 -13.77 -11.52
C ASP A 243 -15.75 -13.46 -10.12
N TYR A 244 -16.23 -12.22 -9.91
CA TYR A 244 -16.92 -11.77 -8.70
C TYR A 244 -17.86 -10.62 -9.03
N ASP A 245 -19.14 -10.77 -8.73
CA ASP A 245 -20.20 -9.80 -9.03
C ASP A 245 -20.55 -8.86 -7.87
N GLY A 246 -19.79 -8.92 -6.74
CA GLY A 246 -20.07 -8.18 -5.51
C GLY A 246 -20.78 -9.00 -4.42
N LYS A 247 -21.31 -10.18 -4.76
CA LYS A 247 -21.95 -11.12 -3.82
C LYS A 247 -21.51 -12.57 -4.03
N THR A 248 -21.29 -12.98 -5.27
CA THR A 248 -20.95 -14.35 -5.64
C THR A 248 -19.55 -14.40 -6.23
N VAL A 249 -18.68 -15.18 -5.65
CA VAL A 249 -17.37 -15.53 -6.19
C VAL A 249 -17.53 -16.80 -7.03
N TYR A 250 -17.12 -16.73 -8.29
CA TYR A 250 -17.12 -17.86 -9.23
C TYR A 250 -15.71 -18.46 -9.28
N LEU A 251 -15.61 -19.77 -9.12
CA LEU A 251 -14.35 -20.51 -9.07
C LEU A 251 -14.08 -21.28 -10.37
N SER A 252 -12.83 -21.63 -10.60
CA SER A 252 -12.38 -22.36 -11.81
C SER A 252 -12.97 -23.77 -11.92
N ASP A 253 -13.42 -24.36 -10.83
CA ASP A 253 -14.06 -25.67 -10.77
C ASP A 253 -15.60 -25.59 -10.89
N GLN A 254 -16.13 -24.41 -11.26
CA GLN A 254 -17.55 -24.08 -11.40
C GLN A 254 -18.33 -23.99 -10.07
N SER A 255 -17.69 -24.18 -8.94
CA SER A 255 -18.30 -23.91 -7.64
C SER A 255 -18.39 -22.41 -7.36
N THR A 256 -19.23 -22.04 -6.39
CA THR A 256 -19.42 -20.63 -6.01
C THR A 256 -19.34 -20.44 -4.51
N LEU A 257 -18.92 -19.25 -4.08
CA LEU A 257 -18.90 -18.83 -2.68
C LEU A 257 -19.69 -17.52 -2.55
N GLN A 258 -20.47 -17.40 -1.48
CA GLN A 258 -21.22 -16.18 -1.19
C GLN A 258 -20.43 -15.32 -0.20
N THR A 259 -20.14 -14.07 -0.59
CA THR A 259 -19.49 -13.08 0.26
C THR A 259 -19.74 -11.66 -0.24
N CYS A 260 -19.88 -10.70 0.67
CA CYS A 260 -19.85 -9.26 0.38
C CYS A 260 -18.45 -8.65 0.57
N CYS A 261 -17.43 -9.48 0.83
CA CYS A 261 -16.06 -9.02 1.05
C CYS A 261 -15.05 -9.98 0.43
N LEU A 262 -14.64 -9.70 -0.83
CA LEU A 262 -13.55 -10.37 -1.51
C LEU A 262 -12.30 -9.48 -1.47
N ILE A 263 -11.22 -9.98 -0.83
CA ILE A 263 -9.95 -9.25 -0.71
C ILE A 263 -8.93 -9.86 -1.65
N TRP A 264 -8.44 -9.04 -2.59
CA TRP A 264 -7.55 -9.47 -3.67
C TRP A 264 -6.08 -9.22 -3.31
N ALA A 265 -5.35 -10.29 -3.04
CA ALA A 265 -3.92 -10.32 -2.77
C ALA A 265 -3.13 -11.21 -3.76
N ALA A 266 -3.73 -11.54 -4.94
CA ALA A 266 -3.24 -12.54 -5.89
C ALA A 266 -2.23 -12.01 -6.91
N GLY A 267 -1.44 -11.01 -6.57
CA GLY A 267 -0.36 -10.55 -7.42
C GLY A 267 -0.39 -9.06 -7.72
N VAL A 268 0.71 -8.62 -8.30
CA VAL A 268 0.94 -7.21 -8.62
C VAL A 268 1.45 -7.06 -10.05
N LYS A 269 1.22 -5.89 -10.65
CA LYS A 269 1.77 -5.48 -11.95
C LYS A 269 2.39 -4.09 -11.84
N GLY A 270 3.41 -3.80 -12.63
CA GLY A 270 3.97 -2.46 -12.75
C GLY A 270 2.93 -1.48 -13.29
N VAL A 271 3.09 -0.22 -12.96
CA VAL A 271 2.29 0.87 -13.53
C VAL A 271 3.04 1.42 -14.75
N PHE A 272 2.39 1.39 -15.91
CA PHE A 272 2.99 1.95 -17.13
C PHE A 272 3.12 3.47 -17.00
N MET A 273 4.27 4.01 -17.43
CA MET A 273 4.54 5.44 -17.48
C MET A 273 4.65 5.88 -18.94
N GLU A 274 3.79 6.78 -19.39
CA GLU A 274 3.84 7.34 -20.73
C GLU A 274 5.19 8.02 -21.00
N GLY A 275 5.74 7.83 -22.22
CA GLY A 275 7.05 8.35 -22.63
C GLY A 275 8.22 7.41 -22.36
N ILE A 276 8.01 6.30 -21.66
CA ILE A 276 9.01 5.22 -21.57
C ILE A 276 8.90 4.32 -22.82
N PRO A 277 10.02 3.90 -23.43
CA PRO A 277 10.02 3.06 -24.63
C PRO A 277 9.19 1.78 -24.41
N SER A 278 8.20 1.55 -25.27
CA SER A 278 7.23 0.45 -25.12
C SER A 278 7.88 -0.94 -25.25
N ASP A 279 8.98 -1.06 -25.99
CA ASP A 279 9.77 -2.28 -26.16
C ASP A 279 10.52 -2.67 -24.88
N THR A 280 10.65 -1.77 -23.92
CA THR A 280 11.20 -2.07 -22.59
C THR A 280 10.17 -2.63 -21.61
N VAL A 281 8.88 -2.60 -21.95
CA VAL A 281 7.80 -3.08 -21.08
C VAL A 281 7.61 -4.60 -21.25
N VAL A 282 7.89 -5.34 -20.19
CA VAL A 282 7.81 -6.81 -20.17
C VAL A 282 6.61 -7.32 -19.39
N ALA A 283 6.50 -8.64 -19.25
CA ALA A 283 5.41 -9.29 -18.51
C ALA A 283 5.17 -8.67 -17.15
N GLY A 284 3.90 -8.52 -16.77
CA GLY A 284 3.49 -7.84 -15.53
C GLY A 284 3.66 -6.32 -15.60
N LYS A 285 3.75 -5.73 -16.79
CA LYS A 285 3.95 -4.29 -17.05
C LYS A 285 5.18 -3.71 -16.30
N ARG A 286 6.21 -4.54 -16.10
CA ARG A 286 7.49 -4.12 -15.52
C ARG A 286 8.39 -3.55 -16.60
N ILE A 287 9.32 -2.68 -16.22
CA ILE A 287 10.26 -2.02 -17.13
C ILE A 287 11.60 -2.76 -17.09
N LEU A 288 12.05 -3.23 -18.26
CA LEU A 288 13.33 -3.91 -18.40
C LEU A 288 14.50 -2.94 -18.12
N VAL A 289 15.41 -3.38 -17.24
CA VAL A 289 16.62 -2.60 -16.87
C VAL A 289 17.88 -3.46 -16.98
N ASP A 290 19.00 -2.79 -17.21
CA ASP A 290 20.35 -3.41 -17.16
C ASP A 290 20.81 -3.68 -15.71
N SER A 291 22.00 -4.27 -15.55
CA SER A 291 22.63 -4.56 -14.25
C SER A 291 22.89 -3.32 -13.38
N HIS A 292 22.80 -2.12 -13.95
CA HIS A 292 22.94 -0.84 -13.26
C HIS A 292 21.60 -0.18 -12.98
N ASN A 293 20.48 -0.85 -13.20
CA ASN A 293 19.09 -0.36 -13.10
C ASN A 293 18.72 0.70 -14.16
N ARG A 294 19.48 0.86 -15.23
CA ARG A 294 19.17 1.82 -16.30
C ARG A 294 18.18 1.18 -17.30
N ILE A 295 17.22 1.96 -17.76
CA ILE A 295 16.24 1.53 -18.76
C ILE A 295 16.94 1.46 -20.12
N ALA A 296 16.72 0.36 -20.87
CA ALA A 296 17.29 0.19 -22.19
C ALA A 296 16.87 1.34 -23.13
N GLY A 297 17.80 1.76 -24.01
CA GLY A 297 17.56 2.87 -24.93
C GLY A 297 17.61 4.28 -24.29
N THR A 298 17.91 4.38 -22.99
CA THR A 298 18.05 5.66 -22.29
C THR A 298 19.46 5.84 -21.71
N SER A 299 19.88 7.07 -21.48
CA SER A 299 21.20 7.37 -20.90
C SER A 299 21.14 7.72 -19.41
N ASN A 300 20.01 8.25 -18.95
CA ASN A 300 19.87 8.89 -17.63
C ASN A 300 18.53 8.55 -16.94
N ILE A 301 17.79 7.53 -17.43
CA ILE A 301 16.55 7.09 -16.83
C ILE A 301 16.73 5.69 -16.24
N TYR A 302 16.32 5.52 -15.00
CA TYR A 302 16.49 4.29 -14.21
C TYR A 302 15.15 3.84 -13.64
N ALA A 303 15.01 2.53 -13.39
CA ALA A 303 13.86 2.00 -12.66
C ALA A 303 14.30 1.07 -11.53
N LEU A 304 13.60 1.14 -10.37
CA LEU A 304 13.92 0.42 -9.15
C LEU A 304 12.68 -0.24 -8.52
N GLY A 305 12.90 -1.33 -7.82
CA GLY A 305 11.87 -2.03 -7.05
C GLY A 305 10.83 -2.73 -7.94
N ASP A 306 9.58 -2.72 -7.51
CA ASP A 306 8.53 -3.55 -8.12
C ASP A 306 8.25 -3.23 -9.59
N VAL A 307 8.47 -1.98 -10.02
CA VAL A 307 8.31 -1.56 -11.42
C VAL A 307 9.44 -2.04 -12.33
N ALA A 308 10.63 -2.30 -11.78
CA ALA A 308 11.81 -2.72 -12.55
C ALA A 308 11.86 -4.23 -12.77
N CYS A 309 12.26 -4.67 -13.96
CA CYS A 309 12.57 -6.05 -14.30
C CYS A 309 14.04 -6.16 -14.71
N MET A 310 14.88 -6.59 -13.78
CA MET A 310 16.27 -6.93 -14.07
C MET A 310 16.36 -8.44 -14.27
N ALA A 311 16.37 -8.87 -15.52
CA ALA A 311 16.55 -10.28 -15.87
C ALA A 311 18.03 -10.67 -15.76
N THR A 312 18.29 -11.85 -15.20
CA THR A 312 19.61 -12.49 -15.13
C THR A 312 19.48 -13.96 -15.49
N ASP A 313 20.60 -14.65 -15.75
CA ASP A 313 20.58 -16.09 -16.05
C ASP A 313 19.92 -16.91 -14.96
N HIS A 314 20.07 -16.51 -13.69
CA HIS A 314 19.45 -17.15 -12.53
C HIS A 314 18.03 -16.67 -12.23
N GLN A 315 17.63 -15.52 -12.77
CA GLN A 315 16.32 -14.88 -12.56
C GLN A 315 15.78 -14.36 -13.90
N PRO A 316 15.42 -15.21 -14.85
CA PRO A 316 15.01 -14.81 -16.20
C PRO A 316 13.71 -13.98 -16.22
N LYS A 317 12.88 -14.10 -15.17
CA LYS A 317 11.67 -13.29 -14.97
C LYS A 317 11.92 -12.01 -14.16
N GLY A 318 13.19 -11.71 -13.90
CA GLY A 318 13.62 -10.60 -13.02
C GLY A 318 13.54 -10.96 -11.54
N HIS A 319 14.17 -10.12 -10.71
CA HIS A 319 14.12 -10.29 -9.25
C HIS A 319 12.70 -10.20 -8.69
N PRO A 320 12.43 -10.85 -7.53
CA PRO A 320 11.12 -10.78 -6.89
C PRO A 320 10.77 -9.35 -6.46
N GLN A 321 9.47 -9.04 -6.50
CA GLN A 321 8.92 -7.72 -6.12
C GLN A 321 8.79 -7.65 -4.59
N VAL A 322 9.92 -7.50 -3.90
CA VAL A 322 10.02 -7.45 -2.44
C VAL A 322 10.87 -6.26 -1.97
N ALA A 323 10.57 -5.75 -0.78
CA ALA A 323 11.27 -4.60 -0.21
C ALA A 323 12.80 -4.75 -0.14
N PRO A 324 13.40 -5.90 0.21
CA PRO A 324 14.86 -6.07 0.21
C PRO A 324 15.52 -5.86 -1.16
N VAL A 325 14.90 -6.30 -2.27
CA VAL A 325 15.40 -6.03 -3.63
C VAL A 325 15.35 -4.53 -3.91
N ALA A 326 14.21 -3.90 -3.68
CA ALA A 326 14.01 -2.47 -3.91
C ALA A 326 15.04 -1.60 -3.15
N MET A 327 15.31 -1.93 -1.90
CA MET A 327 16.28 -1.22 -1.06
C MET A 327 17.73 -1.43 -1.54
N GLN A 328 18.12 -2.66 -1.86
CA GLN A 328 19.47 -2.97 -2.34
C GLN A 328 19.75 -2.34 -3.72
N GLN A 329 18.77 -2.35 -4.64
CA GLN A 329 18.87 -1.62 -5.90
C GLN A 329 19.08 -0.12 -5.67
N ALA A 330 18.34 0.48 -4.75
CA ALA A 330 18.46 1.89 -4.42
C ALA A 330 19.83 2.24 -3.80
N GLU A 331 20.36 1.39 -2.93
CA GLU A 331 21.70 1.57 -2.32
C GLU A 331 22.81 1.50 -3.38
N LEU A 332 22.72 0.54 -4.30
CA LEU A 332 23.66 0.43 -5.40
C LEU A 332 23.57 1.62 -6.35
N LEU A 333 22.35 2.02 -6.75
CA LEU A 333 22.15 3.14 -7.66
C LEU A 333 22.70 4.46 -7.07
N ALA A 334 22.50 4.71 -5.78
CA ALA A 334 23.10 5.87 -5.11
C ALA A 334 24.63 5.86 -5.21
N ALA A 335 25.25 4.70 -4.99
CA ALA A 335 26.69 4.53 -5.16
C ALA A 335 27.14 4.70 -6.62
N ASN A 336 26.39 4.16 -7.58
CA ASN A 336 26.68 4.24 -9.00
C ASN A 336 26.51 5.65 -9.55
N LEU A 337 25.49 6.40 -9.15
CA LEU A 337 25.33 7.81 -9.53
C LEU A 337 26.53 8.66 -9.04
N LYS A 338 26.99 8.42 -7.80
CA LYS A 338 28.22 9.08 -7.29
C LYS A 338 29.46 8.68 -8.11
N ARG A 339 29.59 7.41 -8.49
CA ARG A 339 30.70 6.94 -9.35
C ARG A 339 30.64 7.60 -10.73
N LEU A 340 29.43 7.69 -11.31
CA LEU A 340 29.21 8.29 -12.62
C LEU A 340 29.67 9.76 -12.66
N VAL A 341 29.29 10.57 -11.66
CA VAL A 341 29.69 11.97 -11.55
C VAL A 341 31.21 12.12 -11.37
N ASN A 342 31.88 11.12 -10.78
CA ASN A 342 33.35 11.12 -10.60
C ASN A 342 34.09 10.38 -11.73
N GLY A 343 33.44 10.00 -12.84
CA GLY A 343 34.08 9.31 -13.97
C GLY A 343 34.57 7.90 -13.65
N GLN A 344 34.00 7.23 -12.65
CA GLN A 344 34.41 5.89 -12.21
C GLN A 344 33.51 4.81 -12.83
N ALA A 345 34.05 3.59 -13.02
CA ALA A 345 33.29 2.46 -13.52
C ALA A 345 32.13 2.11 -12.58
N LEU A 346 30.96 1.76 -13.13
CA LEU A 346 29.78 1.35 -12.38
C LEU A 346 29.95 -0.07 -11.84
N LYS A 347 29.13 -0.42 -10.85
CA LYS A 347 29.07 -1.76 -10.27
C LYS A 347 27.74 -2.42 -10.66
N ASP A 348 27.81 -3.71 -10.97
CA ASP A 348 26.62 -4.51 -11.25
C ASP A 348 25.82 -4.81 -9.98
N PHE A 349 24.51 -4.95 -10.15
CA PHE A 349 23.63 -5.36 -9.06
C PHE A 349 23.73 -6.86 -8.81
N VAL A 350 23.97 -7.20 -7.57
CA VAL A 350 23.89 -8.58 -7.06
C VAL A 350 22.93 -8.59 -5.89
N TYR A 351 21.85 -9.35 -6.01
CA TYR A 351 20.87 -9.48 -4.93
C TYR A 351 21.37 -10.44 -3.84
N HIS A 352 21.38 -9.97 -2.62
CA HIS A 352 21.65 -10.77 -1.44
C HIS A 352 20.32 -11.10 -0.74
N ASP A 353 19.87 -12.34 -0.89
CA ASP A 353 18.65 -12.81 -0.24
C ASP A 353 18.83 -12.83 1.30
N ARG A 354 17.96 -12.10 1.99
CA ARG A 354 17.93 -12.02 3.45
C ARG A 354 17.00 -13.04 4.09
N GLY A 355 16.38 -13.90 3.30
CA GLY A 355 15.39 -14.88 3.70
C GLY A 355 13.95 -14.38 3.59
N SER A 356 13.03 -15.29 3.87
CA SER A 356 11.59 -15.07 3.77
C SER A 356 10.90 -15.43 5.08
N MET A 357 9.81 -14.76 5.42
CA MET A 357 9.03 -15.04 6.61
C MET A 357 7.56 -14.69 6.40
N ALA A 358 6.68 -15.38 7.11
CA ALA A 358 5.24 -15.07 7.14
C ALA A 358 4.67 -15.43 8.52
N THR A 359 3.82 -14.56 9.07
CA THR A 359 3.05 -14.87 10.27
C THR A 359 1.63 -15.31 9.89
N VAL A 360 1.08 -16.25 10.65
CA VAL A 360 -0.31 -16.71 10.47
C VAL A 360 -1.18 -16.20 11.62
N GLY A 361 -0.54 -15.93 12.75
CA GLY A 361 -1.20 -15.46 13.95
C GLY A 361 -0.26 -15.49 15.14
N ARG A 362 -0.81 -15.27 16.31
CA ARG A 362 -0.03 -15.21 17.55
C ARG A 362 0.71 -16.53 17.81
N ASN A 363 2.04 -16.44 17.91
CA ASN A 363 2.94 -17.59 18.08
C ASN A 363 2.95 -18.59 16.90
N LEU A 364 2.32 -18.22 15.77
CA LEU A 364 2.21 -19.06 14.59
C LEU A 364 2.85 -18.34 13.39
N ALA A 365 4.10 -18.65 13.12
CA ALA A 365 4.86 -18.09 12.00
C ALA A 365 5.83 -19.13 11.43
N VAL A 366 6.35 -18.82 10.25
CA VAL A 366 7.47 -19.50 9.61
C VAL A 366 8.50 -18.46 9.17
N ALA A 367 9.79 -18.79 9.27
CA ALA A 367 10.87 -17.96 8.77
C ALA A 367 12.01 -18.84 8.25
N GLU A 368 12.55 -18.48 7.10
CA GLU A 368 13.70 -19.16 6.47
C GLU A 368 14.79 -18.12 6.23
N MET A 369 15.91 -18.25 6.92
CA MET A 369 17.03 -17.30 6.89
C MET A 369 18.35 -18.04 6.92
N GLY A 370 19.25 -17.77 5.96
CA GLY A 370 20.57 -18.37 5.92
C GLY A 370 20.56 -19.91 5.89
N GLY A 371 19.55 -20.53 5.27
CA GLY A 371 19.37 -21.98 5.22
C GLY A 371 18.73 -22.60 6.47
N ILE A 372 18.48 -21.82 7.52
CA ILE A 372 17.83 -22.27 8.76
C ILE A 372 16.33 -21.99 8.68
N LYS A 373 15.52 -22.96 9.11
CA LYS A 373 14.06 -22.87 9.14
C LYS A 373 13.55 -22.77 10.56
N PHE A 374 12.91 -21.65 10.86
CA PHE A 374 12.24 -21.38 12.15
C PHE A 374 10.73 -21.56 12.02
N ARG A 375 10.06 -21.93 13.11
CA ARG A 375 8.60 -22.14 13.15
C ARG A 375 8.02 -21.78 14.51
N GLY A 376 6.70 -21.52 14.54
CA GLY A 376 5.96 -21.22 15.77
C GLY A 376 6.44 -19.94 16.45
N LEU A 377 6.56 -19.96 17.78
CA LEU A 377 6.93 -18.80 18.58
C LEU A 377 8.28 -18.19 18.18
N THR A 378 9.29 -18.99 17.92
CA THR A 378 10.61 -18.48 17.53
C THR A 378 10.59 -17.73 16.21
N ALA A 379 9.91 -18.28 15.19
CA ALA A 379 9.70 -17.58 13.92
C ALA A 379 8.89 -16.31 14.10
N TRP A 380 7.88 -16.33 14.97
CA TRP A 380 7.03 -15.19 15.27
C TRP A 380 7.80 -14.05 15.94
N LEU A 381 8.69 -14.35 16.91
CA LEU A 381 9.57 -13.36 17.52
C LEU A 381 10.58 -12.77 16.53
N ILE A 382 11.16 -13.60 15.64
CA ILE A 382 12.03 -13.14 14.56
C ILE A 382 11.25 -12.20 13.62
N TRP A 383 10.05 -12.59 13.21
CA TRP A 383 9.18 -11.79 12.38
C TRP A 383 8.90 -10.42 13.02
N MET A 384 8.51 -10.39 14.29
CA MET A 384 8.26 -9.14 15.04
C MET A 384 9.52 -8.26 15.08
N LEU A 385 10.66 -8.81 15.42
CA LEU A 385 11.92 -8.06 15.52
C LEU A 385 12.31 -7.45 14.17
N VAL A 386 12.30 -8.24 13.10
CA VAL A 386 12.68 -7.78 11.76
C VAL A 386 11.75 -6.67 11.28
N HIS A 387 10.42 -6.84 11.44
CA HIS A 387 9.45 -5.83 11.03
C HIS A 387 9.58 -4.56 11.87
N LEU A 388 9.70 -4.68 13.19
CA LEU A 388 9.87 -3.54 14.09
C LEU A 388 11.12 -2.72 13.75
N LEU A 389 12.25 -3.37 13.51
CA LEU A 389 13.50 -2.70 13.14
C LEU A 389 13.44 -2.05 11.74
N SER A 390 12.62 -2.58 10.85
CA SER A 390 12.43 -2.08 9.49
C SER A 390 11.52 -0.84 9.42
N VAL A 391 10.69 -0.60 10.44
CA VAL A 391 9.85 0.60 10.56
C VAL A 391 10.69 1.84 10.77
N ILE A 392 10.32 2.96 10.14
CA ILE A 392 11.03 4.23 10.25
C ILE A 392 10.63 4.96 11.53
N GLY A 393 11.62 5.56 12.20
CA GLY A 393 11.43 6.42 13.37
C GLY A 393 11.23 5.67 14.68
N LEU A 394 11.99 6.09 15.70
CA LEU A 394 11.96 5.47 17.04
C LEU A 394 10.57 5.51 17.66
N LYS A 395 9.88 6.68 17.56
CA LYS A 395 8.53 6.85 18.12
C LYS A 395 7.55 5.78 17.58
N ASN A 396 7.54 5.54 16.28
CA ASN A 396 6.62 4.60 15.67
C ASN A 396 6.96 3.15 16.03
N ARG A 397 8.26 2.81 16.11
CA ARG A 397 8.69 1.51 16.63
C ARG A 397 8.18 1.26 18.05
N MET A 398 8.30 2.26 18.93
CA MET A 398 7.81 2.15 20.30
C MET A 398 6.29 2.01 20.37
N LEU A 399 5.55 2.78 19.57
CA LEU A 399 4.08 2.68 19.51
C LEU A 399 3.63 1.31 19.02
N ILE A 400 4.25 0.78 17.95
CA ILE A 400 3.95 -0.56 17.46
C ILE A 400 4.28 -1.62 18.50
N LEU A 401 5.45 -1.52 19.16
CA LEU A 401 5.84 -2.47 20.20
C LEU A 401 4.85 -2.46 21.37
N ILE A 402 4.46 -1.28 21.86
CA ILE A 402 3.48 -1.14 22.94
C ILE A 402 2.13 -1.75 22.52
N ASN A 403 1.65 -1.46 21.31
CA ASN A 403 0.41 -2.03 20.80
C ASN A 403 0.51 -3.57 20.69
N TRP A 404 1.61 -4.11 20.19
CA TRP A 404 1.81 -5.55 20.10
C TRP A 404 1.86 -6.23 21.48
N VAL A 405 2.55 -5.63 22.45
CA VAL A 405 2.60 -6.14 23.84
C VAL A 405 1.20 -6.09 24.46
N TRP A 406 0.47 -4.97 24.30
CA TRP A 406 -0.89 -4.82 24.80
C TRP A 406 -1.81 -5.89 24.20
N GLN A 407 -1.85 -6.02 22.89
CA GLN A 407 -2.64 -7.04 22.19
C GLN A 407 -2.24 -8.47 22.60
N TYR A 408 -0.94 -8.68 22.82
CA TYR A 408 -0.46 -9.99 23.29
C TYR A 408 -0.99 -10.36 24.67
N ILE A 409 -1.22 -9.42 25.55
CA ILE A 409 -1.73 -9.67 26.91
C ILE A 409 -3.26 -9.72 26.92
N THR A 410 -3.92 -8.74 26.30
CA THR A 410 -5.37 -8.49 26.46
C THR A 410 -6.22 -9.08 25.34
N TYR A 411 -5.66 -9.41 24.18
CA TYR A 411 -6.39 -9.67 22.93
C TYR A 411 -7.29 -8.50 22.50
N ASP A 412 -7.07 -7.29 23.00
CA ASP A 412 -7.83 -6.10 22.61
C ASP A 412 -7.21 -5.41 21.39
N GLN A 413 -8.06 -5.10 20.41
CA GLN A 413 -7.74 -4.31 19.22
C GLN A 413 -8.74 -3.15 19.18
N SER A 414 -8.42 -2.07 19.85
CA SER A 414 -9.34 -0.94 20.09
C SER A 414 -9.66 -0.07 18.85
N LEU A 415 -9.10 -0.40 17.67
CA LEU A 415 -9.18 0.43 16.48
C LEU A 415 -10.31 0.04 15.49
N ARG A 416 -11.35 -0.58 16.01
CA ARG A 416 -12.53 -1.00 15.24
C ARG A 416 -13.52 0.15 15.10
N LEU A 417 -13.11 1.16 14.32
CA LEU A 417 -13.90 2.36 14.06
C LEU A 417 -14.32 2.40 12.58
N ILE A 418 -15.59 2.66 12.32
CA ILE A 418 -16.11 2.93 10.98
C ILE A 418 -15.87 4.42 10.68
N ILE A 419 -14.82 4.71 9.90
CA ILE A 419 -14.48 6.07 9.49
C ILE A 419 -15.01 6.29 8.08
N ARG A 420 -16.12 7.00 7.97
CA ARG A 420 -16.73 7.33 6.67
C ARG A 420 -16.14 8.62 6.12
N PRO A 421 -15.77 8.67 4.82
CA PRO A 421 -15.42 9.93 4.18
C PRO A 421 -16.64 10.87 4.20
N THR A 422 -16.43 12.10 4.60
CA THR A 422 -17.48 13.14 4.52
C THR A 422 -17.50 13.71 3.11
N GLU A 423 -18.60 13.54 2.38
CA GLU A 423 -18.76 14.21 1.11
C GLU A 423 -18.81 15.74 1.32
N LYS A 424 -17.98 16.46 0.57
CA LYS A 424 -18.11 17.92 0.51
C LYS A 424 -19.51 18.25 -0.03
N ARG A 425 -20.31 18.96 0.75
CA ARG A 425 -21.53 19.57 0.20
C ARG A 425 -21.10 20.41 -1.00
N LYS A 426 -21.63 20.10 -2.19
CA LYS A 426 -21.46 20.98 -3.34
C LYS A 426 -21.95 22.36 -2.93
N PRO A 427 -21.24 23.46 -3.22
CA PRO A 427 -21.79 24.79 -3.03
C PRO A 427 -23.16 24.82 -3.75
N ILE A 428 -24.21 25.23 -3.04
CA ILE A 428 -25.52 25.42 -3.65
C ILE A 428 -25.29 26.47 -4.75
N ALA A 429 -25.40 26.08 -6.01
CA ALA A 429 -25.34 27.03 -7.10
C ALA A 429 -26.47 28.03 -6.88
N LEU A 430 -26.18 29.32 -7.00
CA LEU A 430 -27.20 30.37 -6.83
C LEU A 430 -28.43 30.17 -7.76
N ALA A 431 -28.30 29.34 -8.80
CA ALA A 431 -29.39 28.93 -9.70
C ALA A 431 -30.36 27.90 -9.07
N ASP A 432 -29.96 27.19 -8.01
CA ASP A 432 -30.79 26.17 -7.35
C ASP A 432 -31.61 26.73 -6.17
N VAL A 433 -31.48 28.04 -5.89
CA VAL A 433 -32.30 28.71 -4.88
C VAL A 433 -33.65 29.05 -5.51
N SER A 434 -34.65 28.25 -5.18
CA SER A 434 -36.01 28.43 -5.63
C SER A 434 -36.47 29.90 -5.46
N PRO A 435 -37.23 30.50 -6.43
CA PRO A 435 -37.65 31.90 -6.39
C PRO A 435 -38.44 32.31 -5.13
N MET A 436 -38.86 31.33 -4.32
CA MET A 436 -39.63 31.59 -3.09
C MET A 436 -38.84 32.33 -1.99
N VAL A 437 -37.51 32.40 -2.05
CA VAL A 437 -36.68 33.12 -1.07
C VAL A 437 -36.37 34.56 -1.53
N MET A 438 -36.59 34.91 -2.81
CA MET A 438 -36.40 36.28 -3.31
C MET A 438 -37.57 37.23 -3.01
N GLY A 439 -38.71 36.72 -2.53
CA GLY A 439 -39.88 37.52 -2.20
C GLY A 439 -39.79 38.38 -0.93
N ILE A 440 -38.73 38.21 -0.12
CA ILE A 440 -38.60 38.93 1.17
C ILE A 440 -37.74 40.21 1.06
N LYS A 441 -37.08 40.44 -0.08
CA LYS A 441 -36.20 41.63 -0.25
C LYS A 441 -36.85 42.85 -0.94
N SER A 442 -38.11 42.79 -1.37
CA SER A 442 -38.77 43.94 -2.01
C SER A 442 -39.67 44.79 -1.11
N SER A 443 -39.77 44.49 0.20
CA SER A 443 -40.62 45.29 1.13
C SER A 443 -39.83 46.15 2.14
N LEU A 444 -38.50 46.31 1.97
CA LEU A 444 -37.70 47.12 2.91
C LEU A 444 -36.89 48.25 2.22
N THR A 445 -37.42 48.84 1.15
CA THR A 445 -36.85 50.09 0.60
C THR A 445 -37.89 51.20 0.58
N SER A 446 -38.27 51.67 1.76
CA SER A 446 -38.72 53.06 1.93
C SER A 446 -38.71 53.38 3.44
N ASN A 447 -37.56 53.81 3.94
CA ASN A 447 -37.51 54.87 4.96
C ASN A 447 -36.04 55.33 5.06
N LYS A 448 -35.79 56.52 4.54
CA LYS A 448 -34.64 57.34 4.86
C LYS A 448 -34.77 57.78 6.30
N VAL A 449 -33.67 57.84 7.05
CA VAL A 449 -33.17 58.94 7.85
C VAL A 449 -32.13 58.42 8.87
N GLY A 450 -30.99 59.11 8.97
CA GLY A 450 -30.17 59.24 10.19
C GLY A 450 -28.82 58.53 10.16
N ARG A 451 -27.79 59.30 9.90
CA ARG A 451 -26.38 59.01 10.30
C ARG A 451 -26.28 58.86 11.80
N GLU A 452 -25.47 57.94 12.30
CA GLU A 452 -24.36 58.28 13.20
C GLU A 452 -23.60 57.00 13.67
N ASN A 453 -22.35 57.23 13.85
CA ASN A 453 -21.20 56.45 14.31
C ASN A 453 -21.38 55.42 15.44
N GLY A 454 -20.57 54.38 15.38
CA GLY A 454 -20.23 53.60 16.60
C GLY A 454 -19.60 52.23 16.31
N TRP A 455 -18.30 52.20 16.38
CA TRP A 455 -17.51 50.96 16.53
C TRP A 455 -17.80 50.35 17.89
N GLU A 456 -17.99 49.02 17.95
CA GLU A 456 -17.40 48.23 19.04
C GLU A 456 -17.47 46.70 18.73
N CYS A 457 -16.38 46.11 18.97
CA CYS A 457 -16.16 44.64 19.00
C CYS A 457 -16.89 44.01 20.19
N LEU A 458 -17.41 42.78 19.99
CA LEU A 458 -17.49 41.83 21.11
C LEU A 458 -17.25 40.41 20.63
N ASN A 459 -16.15 39.86 21.13
CA ASN A 459 -15.83 38.44 21.25
C ASN A 459 -16.83 37.75 22.19
N GLY A 460 -17.07 36.48 21.95
CA GLY A 460 -17.55 35.64 23.05
C GLY A 460 -18.45 34.47 22.59
N ILE A 461 -17.92 33.35 22.70
CA ILE A 461 -18.27 31.94 22.93
C ILE A 461 -18.10 31.04 21.71
#